data_b0f08c676882a75cd0f4486210412227
#
_entry.id   b0f08c676882a75cd0f4486210412227
#
_cell.length_a   1.000
_cell.length_b   1.000
_cell.length_c   1.000
_cell.angle_alpha   90.00
_cell.angle_beta   90.00
_cell.angle_gamma   90.00
#
_symmetry.space_group_name_H-M   'P 1'
#
loop_
_entity.id
_entity.type
_entity.pdbx_description
1 polymer ?
#
loop_
_entity_poly.entity_id
_entity_poly.type
_entity_poly.pdbx_seq_one_letter_code
_entity_poly.pdbx_strand_id
1 'polypeptide(L)'
;MKKIKNIVLMLFLSLIFISCATAPLTGRRQLKFVSDESVAQSSVAQYNQIIAQLRANHLLANNTAQGKRVAQIGRRVTGAVEQYLRANGMQDKLQYLNWEFNLINTKDINAFALPGGKIAFYSGILPVLQTDGAIAFVMGHEIGHVIGGHHAEGASGQSLAGFLMLGKKAIDGIIGGEVISDDLAQQGLSLGLLKFNRTQEYEADKYGMIFMAMAGYNPEEAIKAEERMMKLEGKQNAEILSSHPSSQNRIEELRRFLPEAMKYYKK
;
A
#
# COMPACT_ATOMS: atom_id res chain seq x y z
N MET A 1 -32.98 28.39 -11.80
CA MET A 1 -32.07 27.32 -12.26
C MET A 1 -30.57 27.65 -12.13
N LYS A 2 -30.05 28.78 -12.66
CA LYS A 2 -28.62 29.19 -12.52
C LYS A 2 -28.15 29.31 -11.05
N LYS A 3 -28.96 29.94 -10.15
CA LYS A 3 -28.61 30.09 -8.74
C LYS A 3 -28.50 28.74 -8.00
N ILE A 4 -29.36 27.76 -8.30
CA ILE A 4 -29.33 26.45 -7.68
C ILE A 4 -28.09 25.68 -8.19
N LYS A 5 -27.75 25.77 -9.48
CA LYS A 5 -26.50 25.18 -10.02
C LYS A 5 -25.25 25.74 -9.32
N ASN A 6 -25.20 27.05 -9.08
CA ASN A 6 -24.07 27.67 -8.40
C ASN A 6 -23.98 27.27 -6.92
N ILE A 7 -25.10 27.10 -6.23
CA ILE A 7 -25.15 26.66 -4.83
C ILE A 7 -24.69 25.16 -4.75
N VAL A 8 -25.18 24.31 -5.64
CA VAL A 8 -24.76 22.90 -5.70
C VAL A 8 -23.28 22.79 -6.03
N LEU A 9 -22.76 23.61 -6.96
CA LEU A 9 -21.34 23.64 -7.30
C LEU A 9 -20.48 24.15 -6.14
N MET A 10 -20.93 25.19 -5.40
CA MET A 10 -20.23 25.67 -4.21
C MET A 10 -20.22 24.64 -3.07
N LEU A 11 -21.34 23.96 -2.83
CA LEU A 11 -21.42 22.87 -1.85
C LEU A 11 -20.52 21.71 -2.24
N PHE A 12 -20.45 21.37 -3.53
CA PHE A 12 -19.55 20.31 -4.03
C PHE A 12 -18.09 20.71 -3.89
N LEU A 13 -17.71 21.93 -4.23
CA LEU A 13 -16.36 22.47 -4.03
C LEU A 13 -15.97 22.51 -2.55
N SER A 14 -16.89 22.88 -1.64
CA SER A 14 -16.62 22.90 -0.20
C SER A 14 -16.40 21.50 0.38
N LEU A 15 -17.10 20.48 -0.11
CA LEU A 15 -16.90 19.08 0.29
C LEU A 15 -15.52 18.55 -0.12
N ILE A 16 -14.97 18.98 -1.26
CA ILE A 16 -13.61 18.60 -1.70
C ILE A 16 -12.53 19.17 -0.77
N PHE A 17 -12.73 20.40 -0.25
CA PHE A 17 -11.76 21.01 0.67
C PHE A 17 -11.73 20.34 2.06
N ILE A 18 -12.82 19.71 2.51
CA ILE A 18 -12.93 19.07 3.82
C ILE A 18 -12.28 17.69 3.85
N SER A 19 -12.07 17.04 2.71
CA SER A 19 -11.56 15.66 2.63
C SER A 19 -10.08 15.54 2.23
N CYS A 20 -9.30 16.60 2.35
CA CYS A 20 -7.86 16.56 2.15
C CYS A 20 -7.15 16.19 3.45
N ALA A 21 -6.61 14.97 3.51
CA ALA A 21 -5.62 14.56 4.51
C ALA A 21 -4.21 14.83 3.98
N THR A 22 -3.20 14.68 4.84
CA THR A 22 -1.78 14.72 4.46
C THR A 22 -1.11 13.39 4.72
N ALA A 23 -0.27 12.95 3.81
CA ALA A 23 0.59 11.78 4.01
C ALA A 23 1.58 12.08 5.16
N PRO A 24 1.65 11.24 6.20
CA PRO A 24 2.35 11.61 7.43
C PRO A 24 3.86 11.87 7.26
N LEU A 25 4.54 11.15 6.35
CA LEU A 25 5.97 11.28 6.15
C LEU A 25 6.36 12.45 5.25
N THR A 26 5.55 12.73 4.22
CA THR A 26 5.91 13.68 3.15
C THR A 26 5.10 14.96 3.18
N GLY A 27 4.00 15.01 3.94
CA GLY A 27 3.08 16.14 3.94
C GLY A 27 2.27 16.29 2.63
N ARG A 28 2.36 15.31 1.72
CA ARG A 28 1.61 15.31 0.45
C ARG A 28 0.11 15.31 0.73
N ARG A 29 -0.63 16.10 -0.03
CA ARG A 29 -2.10 16.09 0.03
C ARG A 29 -2.66 14.78 -0.51
N GLN A 30 -3.59 14.19 0.23
CA GLN A 30 -4.29 12.96 -0.12
C GLN A 30 -5.79 13.20 -0.16
N LEU A 31 -6.46 12.64 -1.16
CA LEU A 31 -7.91 12.57 -1.19
C LEU A 31 -8.37 11.44 -0.27
N LYS A 32 -9.08 11.75 0.81
CA LYS A 32 -9.42 10.77 1.83
C LYS A 32 -10.84 10.95 2.35
N PHE A 33 -11.81 10.36 1.65
CA PHE A 33 -13.22 10.29 2.05
C PHE A 33 -13.50 9.04 2.91
N VAL A 34 -12.73 7.98 2.70
CA VAL A 34 -12.83 6.74 3.45
C VAL A 34 -11.78 6.74 4.55
N SER A 35 -12.15 6.39 5.76
CA SER A 35 -11.21 6.37 6.90
C SER A 35 -10.29 5.15 6.86
N ASP A 36 -9.07 5.27 7.44
CA ASP A 36 -8.14 4.15 7.62
C ASP A 36 -8.80 3.01 8.41
N GLU A 37 -9.61 3.32 9.41
CA GLU A 37 -10.32 2.35 10.24
C GLU A 37 -11.34 1.53 9.42
N SER A 38 -12.17 2.20 8.60
CA SER A 38 -13.15 1.52 7.74
C SER A 38 -12.48 0.58 6.74
N VAL A 39 -11.36 1.04 6.14
CA VAL A 39 -10.58 0.19 5.23
C VAL A 39 -9.93 -0.97 5.98
N ALA A 40 -9.44 -0.75 7.21
CA ALA A 40 -8.87 -1.82 8.03
C ALA A 40 -9.92 -2.90 8.36
N GLN A 41 -11.12 -2.52 8.76
CA GLN A 41 -12.21 -3.48 9.07
C GLN A 41 -12.58 -4.34 7.85
N SER A 42 -12.78 -3.73 6.68
CA SER A 42 -13.10 -4.46 5.45
C SER A 42 -11.94 -5.34 4.97
N SER A 43 -10.71 -4.85 5.09
CA SER A 43 -9.50 -5.60 4.71
C SER A 43 -9.29 -6.84 5.60
N VAL A 44 -9.53 -6.73 6.92
CA VAL A 44 -9.43 -7.86 7.85
C VAL A 44 -10.46 -8.94 7.50
N ALA A 45 -11.69 -8.57 7.17
CA ALA A 45 -12.73 -9.53 6.78
C ALA A 45 -12.30 -10.29 5.49
N GLN A 46 -11.84 -9.57 4.48
CA GLN A 46 -11.36 -10.15 3.22
C GLN A 46 -10.12 -11.04 3.44
N TYR A 47 -9.15 -10.57 4.23
CA TYR A 47 -7.96 -11.35 4.55
C TYR A 47 -8.29 -12.67 5.22
N ASN A 48 -9.20 -12.66 6.20
CA ASN A 48 -9.60 -13.88 6.91
C ASN A 48 -10.21 -14.92 5.95
N GLN A 49 -10.99 -14.49 4.96
CA GLN A 49 -11.53 -15.39 3.93
C GLN A 49 -10.41 -16.00 3.08
N ILE A 50 -9.44 -15.17 2.62
CA ILE A 50 -8.29 -15.63 1.84
C ILE A 50 -7.48 -16.65 2.65
N ILE A 51 -7.14 -16.34 3.90
CA ILE A 51 -6.33 -17.23 4.75
C ILE A 51 -7.07 -18.53 5.06
N ALA A 52 -8.39 -18.49 5.25
CA ALA A 52 -9.19 -19.70 5.43
C ALA A 52 -9.11 -20.64 4.21
N GLN A 53 -9.23 -20.08 2.99
CA GLN A 53 -9.10 -20.84 1.74
C GLN A 53 -7.68 -21.40 1.57
N LEU A 54 -6.64 -20.59 1.82
CA LEU A 54 -5.24 -21.04 1.73
C LEU A 54 -4.95 -22.16 2.73
N ARG A 55 -5.50 -22.08 3.93
CA ARG A 55 -5.38 -23.11 4.97
C ARG A 55 -6.07 -24.41 4.57
N ALA A 56 -7.29 -24.33 4.04
CA ALA A 56 -8.04 -25.48 3.56
C ALA A 56 -7.31 -26.23 2.42
N ASN A 57 -6.56 -25.48 1.58
CA ASN A 57 -5.77 -26.03 0.48
C ASN A 57 -4.31 -26.34 0.87
N HIS A 58 -3.94 -26.33 2.15
CA HIS A 58 -2.59 -26.61 2.65
C HIS A 58 -1.49 -25.72 2.04
N LEU A 59 -1.84 -24.48 1.67
CA LEU A 59 -0.92 -23.52 1.05
C LEU A 59 -0.21 -22.59 2.05
N LEU A 60 -0.42 -22.73 3.35
CA LEU A 60 0.29 -21.95 4.37
C LEU A 60 1.57 -22.68 4.81
N ALA A 61 2.70 -21.96 4.69
CA ALA A 61 4.04 -22.48 5.05
C ALA A 61 4.59 -21.88 6.36
N ASN A 62 3.72 -21.41 7.26
CA ASN A 62 4.10 -20.69 8.49
C ASN A 62 4.99 -21.50 9.44
N ASN A 63 4.80 -22.82 9.48
CA ASN A 63 5.55 -23.72 10.38
C ASN A 63 6.92 -24.12 9.83
N THR A 64 7.24 -23.79 8.58
CA THR A 64 8.55 -24.04 7.98
C THR A 64 9.62 -23.08 8.53
N ALA A 65 10.89 -23.41 8.30
CA ALA A 65 12.00 -22.52 8.65
C ALA A 65 11.86 -21.14 7.99
N GLN A 66 11.43 -21.09 6.73
CA GLN A 66 11.19 -19.85 6.01
C GLN A 66 10.01 -19.05 6.58
N GLY A 67 8.90 -19.70 6.93
CA GLY A 67 7.75 -19.05 7.55
C GLY A 67 8.10 -18.44 8.91
N LYS A 68 8.83 -19.18 9.73
CA LYS A 68 9.33 -18.68 11.02
C LYS A 68 10.30 -17.51 10.85
N ARG A 69 11.18 -17.55 9.84
CA ARG A 69 12.11 -16.47 9.49
C ARG A 69 11.33 -15.20 9.11
N VAL A 70 10.37 -15.28 8.20
CA VAL A 70 9.52 -14.14 7.80
C VAL A 70 8.77 -13.56 9.00
N ALA A 71 8.17 -14.39 9.83
CA ALA A 71 7.47 -13.93 11.03
C ALA A 71 8.40 -13.29 12.08
N GLN A 72 9.64 -13.77 12.21
CA GLN A 72 10.64 -13.16 13.11
C GLN A 72 11.06 -11.78 12.61
N ILE A 73 11.36 -11.63 11.31
CA ILE A 73 11.66 -10.34 10.69
C ILE A 73 10.46 -9.42 10.86
N GLY A 74 9.23 -9.93 10.63
CA GLY A 74 8.00 -9.20 10.77
C GLY A 74 7.82 -8.58 12.16
N ARG A 75 8.01 -9.35 13.22
CA ARG A 75 7.94 -8.83 14.60
C ARG A 75 8.94 -7.71 14.88
N ARG A 76 10.16 -7.81 14.32
CA ARG A 76 11.15 -6.73 14.47
C ARG A 76 10.74 -5.46 13.73
N VAL A 77 10.28 -5.60 12.50
CA VAL A 77 9.84 -4.47 11.67
C VAL A 77 8.60 -3.81 12.28
N THR A 78 7.60 -4.59 12.69
CA THR A 78 6.38 -4.01 13.30
C THR A 78 6.64 -3.36 14.65
N GLY A 79 7.55 -3.89 15.45
CA GLY A 79 8.02 -3.21 16.67
C GLY A 79 8.65 -1.84 16.39
N ALA A 80 9.43 -1.75 15.31
CA ALA A 80 9.98 -0.47 14.82
C ALA A 80 8.88 0.47 14.31
N VAL A 81 7.88 -0.04 13.58
CA VAL A 81 6.71 0.73 13.13
C VAL A 81 5.95 1.31 14.32
N GLU A 82 5.66 0.50 15.35
CA GLU A 82 4.96 0.98 16.54
C GLU A 82 5.75 2.08 17.27
N GLN A 83 7.07 1.90 17.41
CA GLN A 83 7.95 2.91 17.98
C GLN A 83 7.92 4.20 17.15
N TYR A 84 7.99 4.09 15.82
CA TYR A 84 7.91 5.23 14.91
C TYR A 84 6.59 5.97 15.04
N LEU A 85 5.46 5.26 15.06
CA LEU A 85 4.13 5.85 15.20
C LEU A 85 3.98 6.63 16.51
N ARG A 86 4.44 6.05 17.62
CA ARG A 86 4.42 6.73 18.94
C ARG A 86 5.31 7.99 18.95
N ALA A 87 6.51 7.90 18.38
CA ALA A 87 7.45 9.01 18.35
C ALA A 87 6.98 10.19 17.47
N ASN A 88 6.10 9.93 16.50
CA ASN A 88 5.58 10.94 15.57
C ASN A 88 4.11 11.33 15.83
N GLY A 89 3.55 11.03 17.01
CA GLY A 89 2.19 11.43 17.38
C GLY A 89 1.08 10.71 16.61
N MET A 90 1.38 9.54 16.05
CA MET A 90 0.44 8.73 15.25
C MET A 90 -0.05 7.46 15.99
N GLN A 91 0.01 7.46 17.32
CA GLN A 91 -0.38 6.31 18.14
C GLN A 91 -1.82 5.86 17.92
N ASP A 92 -2.71 6.74 17.48
CA ASP A 92 -4.11 6.41 17.19
C ASP A 92 -4.24 5.37 16.06
N LYS A 93 -3.25 5.28 15.16
CA LYS A 93 -3.23 4.24 14.14
C LYS A 93 -3.04 2.83 14.72
N LEU A 94 -2.45 2.71 15.92
CA LEU A 94 -2.20 1.41 16.56
C LEU A 94 -3.48 0.67 16.95
N GLN A 95 -4.59 1.38 17.19
CA GLN A 95 -5.85 0.80 17.67
C GLN A 95 -6.47 -0.21 16.67
N TYR A 96 -6.16 -0.11 15.39
CA TYR A 96 -6.66 -1.02 14.36
C TYR A 96 -5.56 -1.85 13.69
N LEU A 97 -4.32 -1.84 14.22
CA LEU A 97 -3.22 -2.67 13.74
C LEU A 97 -3.10 -3.93 14.63
N ASN A 98 -3.49 -5.06 14.07
CA ASN A 98 -3.33 -6.38 14.69
C ASN A 98 -2.43 -7.24 13.79
N TRP A 99 -1.12 -7.24 14.10
CA TRP A 99 -0.09 -7.81 13.26
C TRP A 99 -0.24 -9.32 13.10
N GLU A 100 -0.30 -9.78 11.87
CA GLU A 100 -0.35 -11.19 11.49
C GLU A 100 0.57 -11.41 10.28
N PHE A 101 1.36 -12.49 10.32
CA PHE A 101 2.32 -12.82 9.29
C PHE A 101 2.02 -14.20 8.73
N ASN A 102 1.83 -14.30 7.43
CA ASN A 102 1.65 -15.57 6.73
C ASN A 102 2.66 -15.72 5.60
N LEU A 103 3.21 -16.94 5.45
CA LEU A 103 3.96 -17.34 4.27
C LEU A 103 3.09 -18.27 3.44
N ILE A 104 2.82 -17.88 2.20
CA ILE A 104 2.02 -18.63 1.24
C ILE A 104 2.97 -19.44 0.38
N ASN A 105 2.76 -20.76 0.30
CA ASN A 105 3.58 -21.69 -0.47
C ASN A 105 3.19 -21.66 -1.95
N THR A 106 3.84 -20.79 -2.73
CA THR A 106 3.66 -20.66 -4.18
C THR A 106 4.96 -20.23 -4.85
N LYS A 107 5.06 -20.45 -6.16
CA LYS A 107 6.21 -19.99 -6.98
C LYS A 107 6.08 -18.54 -7.42
N ASP A 108 4.91 -17.94 -7.23
CA ASP A 108 4.67 -16.55 -7.58
C ASP A 108 5.50 -15.63 -6.69
N ILE A 109 5.95 -14.53 -7.27
CA ILE A 109 6.81 -13.56 -6.62
C ILE A 109 5.93 -12.39 -6.18
N ASN A 110 5.50 -12.41 -4.91
CA ASN A 110 4.62 -11.40 -4.36
C ASN A 110 4.79 -11.25 -2.84
N ALA A 111 4.37 -10.09 -2.33
CA ALA A 111 4.15 -9.80 -0.92
C ALA A 111 3.08 -8.72 -0.84
N PHE A 112 2.34 -8.65 0.26
CA PHE A 112 1.39 -7.57 0.50
C PHE A 112 1.17 -7.33 2.00
N ALA A 113 0.82 -6.10 2.35
CA ALA A 113 0.22 -5.77 3.63
C ALA A 113 -1.14 -5.12 3.41
N LEU A 114 -2.15 -5.62 4.11
CA LEU A 114 -3.48 -5.02 4.14
C LEU A 114 -3.66 -4.18 5.41
N PRO A 115 -4.46 -3.11 5.34
CA PRO A 115 -4.90 -2.38 6.52
C PRO A 115 -5.45 -3.33 7.59
N GLY A 116 -5.20 -3.01 8.85
CA GLY A 116 -5.48 -3.94 9.95
C GLY A 116 -4.28 -4.78 10.39
N GLY A 117 -3.09 -4.56 9.77
CA GLY A 117 -1.85 -5.22 10.17
C GLY A 117 -1.71 -6.65 9.61
N LYS A 118 -2.33 -6.95 8.48
CA LYS A 118 -2.35 -8.26 7.84
C LYS A 118 -1.30 -8.37 6.75
N ILE A 119 -0.28 -9.20 6.95
CA ILE A 119 0.91 -9.29 6.09
C ILE A 119 1.06 -10.70 5.55
N ALA A 120 1.25 -10.83 4.25
CA ALA A 120 1.55 -12.10 3.61
C ALA A 120 2.73 -11.96 2.64
N PHE A 121 3.59 -12.96 2.65
CA PHE A 121 4.67 -13.16 1.70
C PHE A 121 4.41 -14.44 0.93
N TYR A 122 4.76 -14.45 -0.33
CA TYR A 122 4.77 -15.66 -1.16
C TYR A 122 6.16 -16.27 -1.10
N SER A 123 6.26 -17.62 -1.00
CA SER A 123 7.58 -18.27 -0.88
C SER A 123 8.48 -18.00 -2.09
N GLY A 124 7.90 -17.76 -3.28
CA GLY A 124 8.64 -17.45 -4.50
C GLY A 124 9.42 -16.14 -4.46
N ILE A 125 9.08 -15.18 -3.58
CA ILE A 125 9.85 -13.93 -3.46
C ILE A 125 11.16 -14.13 -2.66
N LEU A 126 11.23 -15.10 -1.76
CA LEU A 126 12.37 -15.25 -0.85
C LEU A 126 13.71 -15.51 -1.57
N PRO A 127 13.79 -16.33 -2.63
CA PRO A 127 15.00 -16.48 -3.42
C PRO A 127 15.44 -15.22 -4.16
N VAL A 128 14.51 -14.30 -4.45
CA VAL A 128 14.81 -13.01 -5.06
C VAL A 128 15.40 -12.06 -4.04
N LEU A 129 14.80 -11.98 -2.85
CA LEU A 129 15.22 -11.06 -1.79
C LEU A 129 16.54 -11.49 -1.15
N GLN A 130 16.79 -12.81 -1.00
CA GLN A 130 18.02 -13.44 -0.51
C GLN A 130 18.36 -13.17 0.97
N THR A 131 18.32 -11.91 1.42
CA THR A 131 18.77 -11.48 2.76
C THR A 131 17.60 -11.09 3.67
N ASP A 132 17.83 -11.15 5.00
CA ASP A 132 16.88 -10.66 6.00
C ASP A 132 16.62 -9.15 5.84
N GLY A 133 17.65 -8.38 5.47
CA GLY A 133 17.52 -6.95 5.22
C GLY A 133 16.58 -6.65 4.05
N ALA A 134 16.69 -7.40 2.95
CA ALA A 134 15.79 -7.25 1.81
C ALA A 134 14.33 -7.65 2.14
N ILE A 135 14.13 -8.71 2.92
CA ILE A 135 12.80 -9.09 3.43
C ILE A 135 12.24 -8.00 4.33
N ALA A 136 13.06 -7.44 5.21
CA ALA A 136 12.66 -6.34 6.09
C ALA A 136 12.31 -5.08 5.34
N PHE A 137 13.04 -4.76 4.25
CA PHE A 137 12.73 -3.64 3.37
C PHE A 137 11.37 -3.81 2.69
N VAL A 138 11.14 -4.94 2.01
CA VAL A 138 9.86 -5.20 1.33
C VAL A 138 8.72 -5.19 2.34
N MET A 139 8.88 -5.82 3.51
CA MET A 139 7.87 -5.77 4.55
C MET A 139 7.59 -4.35 5.05
N GLY A 140 8.62 -3.57 5.27
CA GLY A 140 8.50 -2.16 5.66
C GLY A 140 7.85 -1.30 4.58
N HIS A 141 8.13 -1.58 3.30
CA HIS A 141 7.51 -0.94 2.14
C HIS A 141 6.00 -1.23 2.11
N GLU A 142 5.60 -2.50 2.24
CA GLU A 142 4.19 -2.90 2.28
C GLU A 142 3.45 -2.24 3.45
N ILE A 143 4.05 -2.26 4.64
CA ILE A 143 3.52 -1.56 5.81
C ILE A 143 3.49 -0.04 5.55
N GLY A 144 4.45 0.49 4.81
CA GLY A 144 4.51 1.89 4.39
C GLY A 144 3.26 2.34 3.63
N HIS A 145 2.72 1.49 2.74
CA HIS A 145 1.44 1.75 2.08
C HIS A 145 0.27 1.85 3.06
N VAL A 146 0.26 1.00 4.10
CA VAL A 146 -0.77 1.03 5.14
C VAL A 146 -0.65 2.31 5.97
N ILE A 147 0.54 2.62 6.50
CA ILE A 147 0.78 3.78 7.36
C ILE A 147 0.62 5.10 6.60
N GLY A 148 1.06 5.13 5.34
CA GLY A 148 0.89 6.25 4.42
C GLY A 148 -0.56 6.52 4.01
N GLY A 149 -1.48 5.59 4.32
CA GLY A 149 -2.91 5.73 4.00
C GLY A 149 -3.24 5.54 2.53
N HIS A 150 -2.35 4.88 1.76
CA HIS A 150 -2.51 4.71 0.31
C HIS A 150 -3.73 3.87 -0.06
N HIS A 151 -4.09 2.89 0.78
CA HIS A 151 -5.30 2.08 0.60
C HIS A 151 -6.58 2.91 0.78
N ALA A 152 -6.63 3.78 1.78
CA ALA A 152 -7.76 4.67 2.02
C ALA A 152 -7.87 5.74 0.94
N GLU A 153 -6.74 6.25 0.42
CA GLU A 153 -6.68 7.16 -0.72
C GLU A 153 -7.24 6.49 -1.98
N GLY A 154 -6.81 5.24 -2.27
CA GLY A 154 -7.32 4.45 -3.39
C GLY A 154 -8.82 4.16 -3.27
N ALA A 155 -9.30 3.73 -2.11
CA ALA A 155 -10.72 3.50 -1.84
C ALA A 155 -11.55 4.79 -1.98
N SER A 156 -10.99 5.93 -1.57
CA SER A 156 -11.63 7.24 -1.73
C SER A 156 -11.73 7.63 -3.20
N GLY A 157 -10.68 7.39 -3.99
CA GLY A 157 -10.67 7.61 -5.42
C GLY A 157 -11.74 6.78 -6.15
N GLN A 158 -11.85 5.50 -5.79
CA GLN A 158 -12.89 4.60 -6.34
C GLN A 158 -14.31 5.06 -5.98
N SER A 159 -14.53 5.48 -4.72
CA SER A 159 -15.82 6.00 -4.26
C SER A 159 -16.20 7.27 -5.01
N LEU A 160 -15.24 8.18 -5.24
CA LEU A 160 -15.46 9.39 -6.04
C LEU A 160 -15.78 9.05 -7.50
N ALA A 161 -15.04 8.11 -8.11
CA ALA A 161 -15.29 7.67 -9.47
C ALA A 161 -16.70 7.06 -9.60
N GLY A 162 -17.12 6.22 -8.65
CA GLY A 162 -18.48 5.67 -8.61
C GLY A 162 -19.55 6.76 -8.48
N PHE A 163 -19.35 7.77 -7.64
CA PHE A 163 -20.26 8.89 -7.50
C PHE A 163 -20.34 9.74 -8.79
N LEU A 164 -19.21 10.00 -9.46
CA LEU A 164 -19.18 10.71 -10.74
C LEU A 164 -19.89 9.93 -11.84
N MET A 165 -19.79 8.58 -11.84
CA MET A 165 -20.53 7.71 -12.78
C MET A 165 -22.04 7.80 -12.57
N LEU A 166 -22.52 7.81 -11.33
CA LEU A 166 -23.94 8.00 -11.03
C LEU A 166 -24.42 9.40 -11.44
N GLY A 167 -23.61 10.40 -11.19
CA GLY A 167 -23.87 11.79 -11.63
C GLY A 167 -23.90 11.91 -13.15
N LYS A 168 -22.99 11.24 -13.87
CA LYS A 168 -22.98 11.16 -15.33
C LYS A 168 -24.30 10.60 -15.86
N LYS A 169 -24.74 9.44 -15.36
CA LYS A 169 -26.01 8.83 -15.78
C LYS A 169 -27.22 9.75 -15.59
N ALA A 170 -27.24 10.48 -14.46
CA ALA A 170 -28.29 11.46 -14.20
C ALA A 170 -28.23 12.65 -15.18
N ILE A 171 -27.04 13.13 -15.53
CA ILE A 171 -26.83 14.24 -16.48
C ILE A 171 -27.14 13.79 -17.90
N ASP A 172 -26.69 12.61 -18.32
CA ASP A 172 -26.97 12.04 -19.65
C ASP A 172 -28.48 11.85 -19.86
N GLY A 173 -29.19 11.41 -18.81
CA GLY A 173 -30.67 11.32 -18.84
C GLY A 173 -31.38 12.66 -18.95
N ILE A 174 -30.78 13.77 -18.47
CA ILE A 174 -31.37 15.12 -18.59
C ILE A 174 -31.03 15.78 -19.92
N ILE A 175 -29.85 15.50 -20.50
CA ILE A 175 -29.36 16.15 -21.73
C ILE A 175 -29.72 15.33 -22.96
N GLY A 176 -30.04 14.05 -22.80
CA GLY A 176 -30.42 13.16 -23.92
C GLY A 176 -29.23 12.73 -24.81
N GLY A 177 -27.99 12.74 -24.24
CA GLY A 177 -26.78 12.34 -24.94
C GLY A 177 -25.65 11.97 -24.04
N GLU A 178 -24.68 11.20 -24.53
CA GLU A 178 -23.51 10.75 -23.78
C GLU A 178 -22.45 11.86 -23.70
N VAL A 179 -22.12 12.30 -22.47
CA VAL A 179 -21.11 13.35 -22.20
C VAL A 179 -19.72 12.77 -21.98
N ILE A 180 -19.63 11.59 -21.40
CA ILE A 180 -18.37 10.85 -21.17
C ILE A 180 -18.63 9.40 -21.58
N SER A 181 -17.75 8.78 -22.37
CA SER A 181 -17.94 7.38 -22.79
C SER A 181 -17.89 6.43 -21.57
N ASP A 182 -18.72 5.38 -21.59
CA ASP A 182 -18.75 4.38 -20.53
C ASP A 182 -17.40 3.66 -20.40
N ASP A 183 -16.67 3.49 -21.50
CA ASP A 183 -15.31 2.94 -21.51
C ASP A 183 -14.31 3.77 -20.71
N LEU A 184 -14.34 5.10 -20.84
CA LEU A 184 -13.45 6.00 -20.11
C LEU A 184 -13.78 6.01 -18.61
N ALA A 185 -15.07 5.92 -18.28
CA ALA A 185 -15.54 5.86 -16.92
C ALA A 185 -15.21 4.51 -16.26
N GLN A 186 -15.30 3.40 -17.00
CA GLN A 186 -14.98 2.06 -16.54
C GLN A 186 -13.45 1.83 -16.44
N GLN A 187 -12.65 2.42 -17.33
CA GLN A 187 -11.20 2.47 -17.20
C GLN A 187 -10.76 3.25 -15.95
N GLY A 188 -11.40 4.36 -15.62
CA GLY A 188 -11.16 5.10 -14.38
C GLY A 188 -11.45 4.27 -13.12
N LEU A 189 -12.48 3.45 -13.14
CA LEU A 189 -12.82 2.52 -12.07
C LEU A 189 -11.85 1.32 -11.96
N SER A 190 -11.43 0.76 -13.10
CA SER A 190 -10.52 -0.40 -13.14
C SER A 190 -9.07 -0.03 -12.79
N LEU A 191 -8.63 1.20 -13.10
CA LEU A 191 -7.31 1.71 -12.74
C LEU A 191 -7.15 2.00 -11.23
N GLY A 192 -8.27 2.09 -10.49
CA GLY A 192 -8.29 2.21 -9.03
C GLY A 192 -8.03 0.91 -8.28
N LEU A 193 -8.03 -0.26 -8.95
CA LEU A 193 -7.80 -1.55 -8.33
C LEU A 193 -6.29 -1.84 -8.24
N LEU A 194 -5.70 -1.53 -7.05
CA LEU A 194 -4.45 -2.11 -6.58
C LEU A 194 -3.14 -1.69 -7.28
N LYS A 195 -3.12 -0.65 -8.11
CA LYS A 195 -1.86 -0.10 -8.60
C LYS A 195 -1.55 1.21 -7.89
N PHE A 196 -0.49 1.21 -7.09
CA PHE A 196 -0.01 2.42 -6.46
C PHE A 196 0.66 3.34 -7.49
N ASN A 197 0.48 4.65 -7.33
CA ASN A 197 1.15 5.61 -8.19
C ASN A 197 2.60 5.82 -7.75
N ARG A 198 3.44 6.39 -8.64
CA ARG A 198 4.87 6.59 -8.37
C ARG A 198 5.17 7.33 -7.06
N THR A 199 4.34 8.31 -6.72
CA THR A 199 4.54 9.10 -5.50
C THR A 199 4.29 8.25 -4.26
N GLN A 200 3.26 7.39 -4.29
CA GLN A 200 2.96 6.43 -3.22
C GLN A 200 4.06 5.38 -3.08
N GLU A 201 4.64 4.92 -4.21
CA GLU A 201 5.80 4.03 -4.20
C GLU A 201 7.02 4.67 -3.52
N TYR A 202 7.34 5.93 -3.86
CA TYR A 202 8.45 6.65 -3.20
C TYR A 202 8.19 6.90 -1.71
N GLU A 203 6.95 7.15 -1.32
CA GLU A 203 6.56 7.26 0.09
C GLU A 203 6.75 5.92 0.82
N ALA A 204 6.28 4.82 0.23
CA ALA A 204 6.42 3.47 0.77
C ALA A 204 7.89 3.04 0.86
N ASP A 205 8.72 3.35 -0.14
CA ASP A 205 10.17 3.12 -0.14
C ASP A 205 10.85 3.82 1.04
N LYS A 206 10.53 5.08 1.31
CA LYS A 206 11.07 5.83 2.45
C LYS A 206 10.65 5.22 3.77
N TYR A 207 9.38 4.86 3.93
CA TYR A 207 8.90 4.13 5.11
C TYR A 207 9.65 2.80 5.26
N GLY A 208 9.79 2.04 4.19
CA GLY A 208 10.52 0.76 4.17
C GLY A 208 11.94 0.90 4.70
N MET A 209 12.68 1.91 4.21
CA MET A 209 14.05 2.18 4.67
C MET A 209 14.11 2.62 6.14
N ILE A 210 13.19 3.45 6.61
CA ILE A 210 13.14 3.88 8.02
C ILE A 210 12.82 2.68 8.91
N PHE A 211 11.79 1.90 8.59
CA PHE A 211 11.34 0.80 9.42
C PHE A 211 12.36 -0.33 9.48
N MET A 212 13.00 -0.69 8.35
CA MET A 212 14.07 -1.68 8.37
C MET A 212 15.28 -1.20 9.18
N ALA A 213 15.66 0.08 9.07
CA ALA A 213 16.77 0.66 9.81
C ALA A 213 16.51 0.63 11.33
N MET A 214 15.33 1.09 11.76
CA MET A 214 14.91 1.03 13.17
C MET A 214 14.82 -0.41 13.70
N ALA A 215 14.48 -1.38 12.83
CA ALA A 215 14.48 -2.81 13.14
C ALA A 215 15.90 -3.42 13.20
N GLY A 216 16.96 -2.63 12.94
CA GLY A 216 18.35 -3.05 12.97
C GLY A 216 18.84 -3.76 11.71
N TYR A 217 18.20 -3.53 10.55
CA TYR A 217 18.66 -4.00 9.24
C TYR A 217 19.32 -2.85 8.48
N ASN A 218 20.42 -3.16 7.76
CA ASN A 218 21.17 -2.14 7.01
C ASN A 218 20.33 -1.62 5.83
N PRO A 219 20.02 -0.28 5.77
CA PRO A 219 19.24 0.31 4.69
C PRO A 219 19.82 0.15 3.26
N GLU A 220 21.11 -0.13 3.11
CA GLU A 220 21.70 -0.43 1.81
C GLU A 220 21.09 -1.66 1.13
N GLU A 221 20.55 -2.60 1.92
CA GLU A 221 19.87 -3.79 1.40
C GLU A 221 18.58 -3.45 0.65
N ALA A 222 17.96 -2.29 0.90
CA ALA A 222 16.80 -1.80 0.15
C ALA A 222 17.15 -1.58 -1.32
N ILE A 223 18.29 -0.93 -1.58
CA ILE A 223 18.76 -0.65 -2.96
C ILE A 223 19.02 -1.96 -3.69
N LYS A 224 19.71 -2.91 -3.04
CA LYS A 224 20.00 -4.22 -3.62
C LYS A 224 18.73 -5.05 -3.87
N ALA A 225 17.73 -4.93 -3.00
CA ALA A 225 16.43 -5.58 -3.16
C ALA A 225 15.72 -5.05 -4.41
N GLU A 226 15.65 -3.73 -4.56
CA GLU A 226 15.01 -3.09 -5.71
C GLU A 226 15.76 -3.40 -7.03
N GLU A 227 17.09 -3.43 -7.01
CA GLU A 227 17.91 -3.85 -8.16
C GLU A 227 17.64 -5.31 -8.57
N ARG A 228 17.40 -6.21 -7.59
CA ARG A 228 17.03 -7.61 -7.87
C ARG A 228 15.59 -7.72 -8.41
N MET A 229 14.66 -6.95 -7.85
CA MET A 229 13.27 -6.94 -8.33
C MET A 229 13.16 -6.37 -9.74
N MET A 230 13.90 -5.33 -10.08
CA MET A 230 13.92 -4.76 -11.43
C MET A 230 14.35 -5.80 -12.50
N LYS A 231 15.21 -6.76 -12.16
CA LYS A 231 15.61 -7.85 -13.07
C LYS A 231 14.51 -8.89 -13.34
N LEU A 232 13.37 -8.77 -12.66
CA LEU A 232 12.20 -9.63 -12.88
C LEU A 232 11.26 -9.09 -13.96
N GLU A 233 11.52 -7.91 -14.50
CA GLU A 233 10.68 -7.30 -15.53
C GLU A 233 10.47 -8.27 -16.69
N GLY A 234 9.20 -8.43 -17.13
CA GLY A 234 8.80 -9.38 -18.15
C GLY A 234 8.62 -10.85 -17.69
N LYS A 235 8.89 -11.19 -16.43
CA LYS A 235 8.58 -12.52 -15.90
C LYS A 235 7.10 -12.65 -15.54
N GLN A 236 6.44 -13.69 -16.05
CA GLN A 236 4.98 -13.90 -15.86
C GLN A 236 4.57 -14.10 -14.40
N ASN A 237 5.44 -14.67 -13.55
CA ASN A 237 5.13 -14.93 -12.14
C ASN A 237 5.57 -13.80 -11.18
N ALA A 238 5.99 -12.64 -11.70
CA ALA A 238 6.38 -11.48 -10.91
C ALA A 238 5.18 -10.55 -10.66
N GLU A 239 4.16 -11.05 -9.96
CA GLU A 239 2.92 -10.32 -9.67
C GLU A 239 3.16 -9.00 -8.92
N ILE A 240 4.17 -8.96 -8.05
CA ILE A 240 4.54 -7.76 -7.30
C ILE A 240 4.81 -6.56 -8.21
N LEU A 241 5.35 -6.77 -9.40
CA LEU A 241 5.63 -5.69 -10.35
C LEU A 241 4.38 -5.11 -11.01
N SER A 242 3.24 -5.81 -10.92
CA SER A 242 1.95 -5.32 -11.43
C SER A 242 1.37 -4.22 -10.53
N SER A 243 1.51 -4.37 -9.22
CA SER A 243 1.05 -3.40 -8.21
C SER A 243 2.14 -2.40 -7.81
N HIS A 244 3.41 -2.82 -7.80
CA HIS A 244 4.60 -2.05 -7.40
C HIS A 244 5.63 -2.04 -8.52
N PRO A 245 5.49 -1.22 -9.56
CA PRO A 245 6.44 -1.18 -10.66
C PRO A 245 7.83 -0.79 -10.18
N SER A 246 8.81 -1.68 -10.43
CA SER A 246 10.22 -1.36 -10.21
C SER A 246 10.72 -0.40 -11.29
N SER A 247 11.66 0.45 -10.96
CA SER A 247 12.24 1.37 -11.92
C SER A 247 13.60 1.88 -11.47
N GLN A 248 14.42 2.29 -12.45
CA GLN A 248 15.69 2.96 -12.19
C GLN A 248 15.52 4.21 -11.30
N ASN A 249 14.43 4.95 -11.49
CA ASN A 249 14.12 6.13 -10.69
C ASN A 249 13.87 5.78 -9.20
N ARG A 250 13.23 4.63 -8.88
CA ARG A 250 13.07 4.18 -7.50
C ARG A 250 14.42 3.88 -6.86
N ILE A 251 15.32 3.19 -7.58
CA ILE A 251 16.68 2.91 -7.13
C ILE A 251 17.44 4.21 -6.81
N GLU A 252 17.32 5.21 -7.67
CA GLU A 252 17.97 6.52 -7.48
C GLU A 252 17.38 7.28 -6.27
N GLU A 253 16.07 7.26 -6.08
CA GLU A 253 15.43 7.85 -4.91
C GLU A 253 15.84 7.13 -3.61
N LEU A 254 15.94 5.80 -3.61
CA LEU A 254 16.45 5.03 -2.46
C LEU A 254 17.89 5.45 -2.13
N ARG A 255 18.77 5.58 -3.14
CA ARG A 255 20.15 6.05 -2.94
C ARG A 255 20.20 7.47 -2.38
N ARG A 256 19.33 8.35 -2.86
CA ARG A 256 19.23 9.74 -2.38
C ARG A 256 18.75 9.80 -0.93
N PHE A 257 17.82 8.92 -0.56
CA PHE A 257 17.26 8.86 0.80
C PHE A 257 18.13 8.09 1.80
N LEU A 258 19.09 7.30 1.33
CA LEU A 258 19.95 6.46 2.17
C LEU A 258 20.62 7.20 3.35
N PRO A 259 21.22 8.41 3.18
CA PRO A 259 21.81 9.13 4.30
C PRO A 259 20.81 9.47 5.41
N GLU A 260 19.55 9.73 5.06
CA GLU A 260 18.49 9.99 6.03
C GLU A 260 18.09 8.70 6.76
N ALA A 261 17.88 7.61 6.02
CA ALA A 261 17.55 6.30 6.59
C ALA A 261 18.64 5.79 7.55
N MET A 262 19.92 6.06 7.26
CA MET A 262 21.05 5.68 8.11
C MET A 262 21.03 6.34 9.50
N LYS A 263 20.34 7.47 9.68
CA LYS A 263 20.17 8.10 11.01
C LYS A 263 19.33 7.24 11.96
N TYR A 264 18.47 6.40 11.42
CA TYR A 264 17.63 5.46 12.18
C TYR A 264 18.31 4.11 12.43
N TYR A 265 19.41 3.82 11.72
CA TYR A 265 20.12 2.56 11.84
C TYR A 265 21.07 2.56 13.03
N LYS A 266 20.74 1.77 14.05
CA LYS A 266 21.63 1.50 15.19
C LYS A 266 22.21 0.10 15.03
N LYS A 267 23.53 0.01 14.94
CA LYS A 267 24.23 -1.29 14.94
C LYS A 267 24.07 -2.02 16.25
#